data_36e1124a0cc644a356f9f13275d08e7a
#
_entry.id   36e1124a0cc644a356f9f13275d08e7a
#
_cell.length_a   1.000
_cell.length_b   1.000
_cell.length_c   1.000
_cell.angle_alpha   90.00
_cell.angle_beta   90.00
_cell.angle_gamma   90.00
#
_symmetry.space_group_name_H-M   'P 1'
#
loop_
_entity.id
_entity.type
_entity.pdbx_description
1 polymer ?
#
loop_
_entity_poly.entity_id
_entity_poly.type
_entity_poly.pdbx_seq_one_letter_code
_entity_poly.pdbx_strand_id
1 'polypeptide(L)'
;MDPESGLDAVRHVGITGGTIVAISETPIEAPEVVDASGLVLAPGFIDLHAHGQDAVSNRLQALDGVTAALELELGVYPVADWTAAREGDAVIHYGASVGHLGARIKLFHDADLGSWATLSPERTDLRTFSDFENKDTTEEERTRLKELMDRGLDEGGLGFGLGITYTPGASRSEILELFELASERDVPLFIHTRSSNSGGTLGAFQEGIANAAATGASLHFVHLNSSSGELAPTVLSLIRGARDRGIDITTEAYPYTAGSTRIESASYDSWVGRDDADFGSLLWPATGERLTAESFARYRAEGGWVIRGGRREETNAWIVAQPDVMVASDGIPFLYGPAHPRGSGTFSRILGHYSRDQQTIGLMDALKKMTLLPAQRLEHIAPVMRNKGRIRLGADADITLFDPDTVLDRSTYEQGDIPSEGIVYVLVSGTFVVRNGEFIEGVFPGRAIKSERPN
;
A
#
# COMPACT_ATOMS: atom_id res chain seq x y z
N MET A 1 -22.54 -6.31 4.32
CA MET A 1 -22.41 -4.89 4.74
C MET A 1 -21.93 -4.05 3.56
N ASP A 2 -22.44 -2.86 3.38
CA ASP A 2 -21.99 -1.93 2.34
C ASP A 2 -21.64 -0.56 2.95
N PRO A 3 -20.38 -0.14 2.91
CA PRO A 3 -19.94 1.11 3.54
C PRO A 3 -20.37 2.37 2.78
N GLU A 4 -20.80 2.29 1.52
CA GLU A 4 -21.30 3.45 0.76
C GLU A 4 -22.73 3.83 1.20
N SER A 5 -23.62 2.85 1.29
CA SER A 5 -25.01 3.07 1.69
C SER A 5 -25.24 2.97 3.21
N GLY A 6 -24.28 2.42 3.96
CA GLY A 6 -24.42 2.07 5.37
C GLY A 6 -25.28 0.81 5.59
N LEU A 7 -25.54 -0.01 4.56
CA LEU A 7 -26.33 -1.23 4.68
C LEU A 7 -25.65 -2.24 5.62
N ASP A 8 -26.32 -2.56 6.71
CA ASP A 8 -25.98 -3.63 7.64
C ASP A 8 -27.19 -4.50 7.88
N ALA A 9 -27.36 -5.52 7.05
CA ALA A 9 -28.52 -6.39 7.10
C ALA A 9 -28.27 -7.71 6.36
N VAL A 10 -29.01 -8.75 6.75
CA VAL A 10 -29.00 -10.04 6.05
C VAL A 10 -29.63 -9.88 4.67
N ARG A 11 -28.90 -10.26 3.63
CA ARG A 11 -29.33 -10.20 2.24
C ARG A 11 -28.81 -11.40 1.46
N HIS A 12 -29.53 -11.74 0.37
CA HIS A 12 -29.05 -12.63 -0.67
C HIS A 12 -28.40 -11.79 -1.78
N VAL A 13 -27.18 -12.12 -2.17
CA VAL A 13 -26.42 -11.42 -3.21
C VAL A 13 -26.26 -12.32 -4.42
N GLY A 14 -26.77 -11.89 -5.56
CA GLY A 14 -26.65 -12.60 -6.83
C GLY A 14 -25.52 -12.00 -7.69
N ILE A 15 -24.68 -12.89 -8.26
CA ILE A 15 -23.52 -12.52 -9.07
C ILE A 15 -23.63 -13.19 -10.43
N THR A 16 -23.35 -12.44 -11.49
CA THR A 16 -23.26 -12.96 -12.85
C THR A 16 -22.18 -12.21 -13.63
N GLY A 17 -21.29 -12.95 -14.29
CA GLY A 17 -20.26 -12.36 -15.16
C GLY A 17 -19.35 -11.37 -14.45
N GLY A 18 -19.06 -11.59 -13.17
CA GLY A 18 -18.18 -10.73 -12.37
C GLY A 18 -18.85 -9.47 -11.80
N THR A 19 -20.19 -9.36 -11.88
CA THR A 19 -20.95 -8.18 -11.44
C THR A 19 -22.04 -8.60 -10.46
N ILE A 20 -22.34 -7.75 -9.47
CA ILE A 20 -23.47 -7.91 -8.56
C ILE A 20 -24.75 -7.49 -9.30
N VAL A 21 -25.63 -8.47 -9.56
CA VAL A 21 -26.86 -8.28 -10.35
C VAL A 21 -28.13 -8.29 -9.50
N ALA A 22 -28.05 -8.77 -8.26
CA ALA A 22 -29.20 -8.80 -7.35
C ALA A 22 -28.76 -8.65 -5.89
N ILE A 23 -29.55 -7.94 -5.11
CA ILE A 23 -29.48 -7.86 -3.64
C ILE A 23 -30.93 -7.98 -3.15
N SER A 24 -31.27 -9.04 -2.41
CA SER A 24 -32.65 -9.39 -2.06
C SER A 24 -32.80 -9.77 -0.60
N GLU A 25 -33.98 -9.54 -0.04
CA GLU A 25 -34.38 -10.06 1.28
C GLU A 25 -34.86 -11.53 1.21
N THR A 26 -35.22 -11.97 0.02
CA THR A 26 -35.66 -13.35 -0.23
C THR A 26 -34.62 -14.12 -1.05
N PRO A 27 -34.59 -15.46 -0.91
CA PRO A 27 -33.66 -16.31 -1.66
C PRO A 27 -33.70 -16.04 -3.18
N ILE A 28 -32.54 -16.10 -3.81
CA ILE A 28 -32.37 -15.95 -5.26
C ILE A 28 -32.09 -17.37 -5.83
N GLU A 29 -32.82 -17.76 -6.88
CA GLU A 29 -32.51 -19.00 -7.59
C GLU A 29 -31.23 -18.82 -8.43
N ALA A 30 -30.27 -19.72 -8.27
CA ALA A 30 -29.02 -19.73 -9.00
C ALA A 30 -28.51 -21.17 -9.21
N PRO A 31 -27.67 -21.40 -10.25
CA PRO A 31 -27.05 -22.72 -10.47
C PRO A 31 -26.11 -23.13 -9.34
N GLU A 32 -25.44 -22.17 -8.70
CA GLU A 32 -24.58 -22.38 -7.54
C GLU A 32 -25.02 -21.44 -6.41
N VAL A 33 -25.16 -22.00 -5.22
CA VAL A 33 -25.57 -21.30 -4.01
C VAL A 33 -24.51 -21.58 -2.92
N VAL A 34 -24.00 -20.54 -2.30
CA VAL A 34 -23.09 -20.61 -1.15
C VAL A 34 -23.85 -20.19 0.10
N ASP A 35 -23.90 -21.07 1.10
CA ASP A 35 -24.43 -20.69 2.41
C ASP A 35 -23.39 -19.84 3.15
N ALA A 36 -23.73 -18.56 3.34
CA ALA A 36 -22.93 -17.58 4.07
C ALA A 36 -23.52 -17.23 5.44
N SER A 37 -24.36 -18.10 5.99
CA SER A 37 -24.96 -17.91 7.32
C SER A 37 -23.90 -17.73 8.39
N GLY A 38 -24.03 -16.68 9.21
CA GLY A 38 -23.05 -16.32 10.25
C GLY A 38 -21.84 -15.53 9.75
N LEU A 39 -21.67 -15.36 8.45
CA LEU A 39 -20.55 -14.59 7.88
C LEU A 39 -20.96 -13.16 7.58
N VAL A 40 -19.98 -12.27 7.61
CA VAL A 40 -20.08 -10.90 7.06
C VAL A 40 -19.63 -10.93 5.60
N LEU A 41 -20.54 -10.54 4.69
CA LEU A 41 -20.21 -10.25 3.31
C LEU A 41 -19.91 -8.75 3.20
N ALA A 42 -18.69 -8.41 2.76
CA ALA A 42 -18.20 -7.06 2.56
C ALA A 42 -17.59 -6.90 1.16
N PRO A 43 -17.39 -5.66 0.67
CA PRO A 43 -16.55 -5.46 -0.51
C PRO A 43 -15.15 -6.02 -0.26
N GLY A 44 -14.50 -6.52 -1.30
CA GLY A 44 -13.11 -6.96 -1.22
C GLY A 44 -12.18 -5.82 -0.82
N PHE A 45 -11.17 -6.13 -0.01
CA PHE A 45 -10.26 -5.11 0.51
C PHE A 45 -9.35 -4.59 -0.58
N ILE A 46 -9.06 -3.28 -0.53
CA ILE A 46 -8.23 -2.56 -1.49
C ILE A 46 -7.02 -2.01 -0.73
N ASP A 47 -5.84 -2.50 -1.09
CA ASP A 47 -4.58 -2.07 -0.52
C ASP A 47 -3.89 -1.08 -1.46
N LEU A 48 -3.81 0.20 -1.05
CA LEU A 48 -3.15 1.24 -1.84
C LEU A 48 -1.62 1.19 -1.76
N HIS A 49 -1.09 0.40 -0.82
CA HIS A 49 0.32 0.42 -0.48
C HIS A 49 0.84 -1.01 -0.27
N ALA A 50 1.08 -1.71 -1.37
CA ALA A 50 1.53 -3.09 -1.36
C ALA A 50 2.76 -3.28 -2.25
N HIS A 51 3.93 -3.45 -1.64
CA HIS A 51 5.19 -3.76 -2.34
C HIS A 51 5.30 -5.24 -2.73
N GLY A 52 4.57 -6.12 -2.03
CA GLY A 52 4.47 -7.55 -2.30
C GLY A 52 3.63 -7.83 -3.53
N GLN A 53 4.23 -7.79 -4.71
CA GLN A 53 3.58 -7.99 -6.01
C GLN A 53 4.03 -9.28 -6.69
N ASP A 54 4.41 -10.27 -5.89
CA ASP A 54 4.78 -11.63 -6.32
C ASP A 54 3.69 -12.65 -5.96
N ALA A 55 3.78 -13.86 -6.51
CA ALA A 55 2.76 -14.91 -6.32
C ALA A 55 2.58 -15.31 -4.84
N VAL A 56 3.66 -15.35 -4.04
CA VAL A 56 3.58 -15.70 -2.62
C VAL A 56 2.86 -14.62 -1.84
N SER A 57 3.23 -13.35 -2.10
CA SER A 57 2.59 -12.20 -1.48
C SER A 57 1.11 -12.09 -1.87
N ASN A 58 0.77 -12.27 -3.15
CA ASN A 58 -0.63 -12.22 -3.61
C ASN A 58 -1.49 -13.33 -3.01
N ARG A 59 -0.92 -14.54 -2.79
CA ARG A 59 -1.60 -15.61 -2.07
C ARG A 59 -1.94 -15.21 -0.63
N LEU A 60 -0.98 -14.64 0.10
CA LEU A 60 -1.18 -14.19 1.49
C LEU A 60 -2.16 -13.02 1.57
N GLN A 61 -2.07 -12.06 0.64
CA GLN A 61 -3.01 -10.94 0.52
C GLN A 61 -4.45 -11.43 0.26
N ALA A 62 -4.63 -12.40 -0.66
CA ALA A 62 -5.95 -13.00 -0.89
C ALA A 62 -6.50 -13.69 0.36
N LEU A 63 -5.65 -14.42 1.11
CA LEU A 63 -6.01 -15.05 2.39
C LEU A 63 -6.26 -14.04 3.52
N ASP A 64 -5.85 -12.78 3.37
CA ASP A 64 -6.20 -11.65 4.24
C ASP A 64 -7.40 -10.82 3.72
N GLY A 65 -8.09 -11.31 2.67
CA GLY A 65 -9.31 -10.71 2.12
C GLY A 65 -9.08 -9.62 1.08
N VAL A 66 -7.84 -9.41 0.61
CA VAL A 66 -7.50 -8.40 -0.39
C VAL A 66 -7.91 -8.88 -1.78
N THR A 67 -8.59 -8.01 -2.54
CA THR A 67 -8.96 -8.24 -3.94
C THR A 67 -8.23 -7.32 -4.91
N ALA A 68 -7.61 -6.25 -4.41
CA ALA A 68 -6.77 -5.35 -5.19
C ALA A 68 -5.57 -4.88 -4.34
N ALA A 69 -4.35 -5.10 -4.84
CA ALA A 69 -3.12 -4.65 -4.21
C ALA A 69 -2.34 -3.74 -5.17
N LEU A 70 -2.06 -2.51 -4.74
CA LEU A 70 -1.49 -1.47 -5.57
C LEU A 70 -0.13 -1.00 -5.05
N GLU A 71 0.83 -0.85 -5.96
CA GLU A 71 2.18 -0.34 -5.67
C GLU A 71 2.21 1.18 -5.89
N LEU A 72 1.72 1.98 -4.93
CA LEU A 72 1.56 3.41 -5.16
C LEU A 72 2.65 4.28 -4.51
N GLU A 73 3.29 3.84 -3.41
CA GLU A 73 4.33 4.63 -2.72
C GLU A 73 5.62 4.74 -3.55
N LEU A 74 6.25 3.60 -3.82
CA LEU A 74 7.51 3.56 -4.58
C LEU A 74 7.25 3.60 -6.08
N GLY A 75 6.10 3.07 -6.48
CA GLY A 75 5.73 2.93 -7.87
C GLY A 75 6.66 2.00 -8.64
N VAL A 76 6.50 2.02 -9.96
CA VAL A 76 7.30 1.20 -10.87
C VAL A 76 7.77 2.01 -12.08
N TYR A 77 8.85 1.58 -12.73
CA TYR A 77 9.30 2.16 -13.99
C TYR A 77 10.08 1.12 -14.82
N PRO A 78 9.75 0.91 -16.13
CA PRO A 78 8.58 1.37 -16.88
C PRO A 78 7.25 0.74 -16.39
N VAL A 79 6.15 1.47 -16.49
CA VAL A 79 4.82 1.01 -16.04
C VAL A 79 4.25 -0.04 -16.99
N ALA A 80 4.42 0.16 -18.32
CA ALA A 80 3.88 -0.73 -19.33
C ALA A 80 4.44 -2.16 -19.18
N ASP A 81 5.75 -2.30 -19.08
CA ASP A 81 6.42 -3.59 -18.97
C ASP A 81 6.04 -4.32 -17.68
N TRP A 82 6.01 -3.58 -16.57
CA TRP A 82 5.60 -4.14 -15.28
C TRP A 82 4.15 -4.64 -15.30
N THR A 83 3.26 -3.91 -15.96
CA THR A 83 1.85 -4.28 -16.07
C THR A 83 1.68 -5.48 -17.01
N ALA A 84 2.33 -5.48 -18.15
CA ALA A 84 2.27 -6.58 -19.13
C ALA A 84 2.79 -7.90 -18.56
N ALA A 85 3.81 -7.86 -17.70
CA ALA A 85 4.36 -9.05 -17.06
C ALA A 85 3.39 -9.77 -16.08
N ARG A 86 2.26 -9.15 -15.74
CA ARG A 86 1.24 -9.69 -14.80
C ARG A 86 -0.07 -10.07 -15.50
N GLU A 87 -0.20 -9.71 -16.77
CA GLU A 87 -1.43 -9.95 -17.51
C GLU A 87 -1.68 -11.45 -17.67
N GLY A 88 -2.86 -11.90 -17.20
CA GLY A 88 -3.25 -13.31 -17.26
C GLY A 88 -2.63 -14.21 -16.16
N ASP A 89 -1.80 -13.67 -15.25
CA ASP A 89 -1.13 -14.40 -14.17
C ASP A 89 -1.37 -13.78 -12.78
N ALA A 90 -2.35 -12.89 -12.67
CA ALA A 90 -2.65 -12.19 -11.41
C ALA A 90 -3.88 -12.81 -10.71
N VAL A 91 -3.70 -13.19 -9.44
CA VAL A 91 -4.78 -13.72 -8.58
C VAL A 91 -5.74 -12.60 -8.18
N ILE A 92 -5.21 -11.45 -7.79
CA ILE A 92 -5.94 -10.25 -7.37
C ILE A 92 -5.65 -9.11 -8.35
N HIS A 93 -6.47 -8.06 -8.32
CA HIS A 93 -6.22 -6.87 -9.13
C HIS A 93 -4.92 -6.19 -8.72
N TYR A 94 -4.26 -5.58 -9.68
CA TYR A 94 -2.96 -4.93 -9.52
C TYR A 94 -2.90 -3.61 -10.27
N GLY A 95 -2.02 -2.73 -9.85
CA GLY A 95 -1.76 -1.44 -10.49
C GLY A 95 -0.61 -0.74 -9.78
N ALA A 96 -0.05 0.27 -10.41
CA ALA A 96 1.07 1.01 -9.83
C ALA A 96 1.05 2.49 -10.21
N SER A 97 1.66 3.30 -9.36
CA SER A 97 2.06 4.66 -9.71
C SER A 97 3.36 4.65 -10.53
N VAL A 98 3.69 5.77 -11.15
CA VAL A 98 5.00 5.98 -11.77
C VAL A 98 6.03 6.23 -10.67
N GLY A 99 7.01 5.37 -10.54
CA GLY A 99 8.01 5.43 -9.49
C GLY A 99 9.10 6.45 -9.77
N HIS A 100 9.18 7.52 -8.95
CA HIS A 100 10.25 8.51 -9.00
C HIS A 100 11.64 7.88 -8.87
N LEU A 101 11.80 6.95 -7.93
CA LEU A 101 13.06 6.24 -7.72
C LEU A 101 13.48 5.46 -8.97
N GLY A 102 12.55 4.72 -9.60
CA GLY A 102 12.81 4.02 -10.86
C GLY A 102 13.14 4.96 -12.02
N ALA A 103 12.44 6.10 -12.12
CA ALA A 103 12.72 7.13 -13.12
C ALA A 103 14.10 7.79 -12.93
N ARG A 104 14.54 8.01 -11.67
CA ARG A 104 15.91 8.49 -11.39
C ARG A 104 16.98 7.46 -11.80
N ILE A 105 16.72 6.18 -11.55
CA ILE A 105 17.63 5.12 -12.02
C ILE A 105 17.70 5.13 -13.55
N LYS A 106 16.57 5.25 -14.24
CA LYS A 106 16.55 5.40 -15.70
C LYS A 106 17.32 6.63 -16.16
N LEU A 107 17.14 7.75 -15.47
CA LEU A 107 17.82 9.01 -15.81
C LEU A 107 19.34 8.93 -15.72
N PHE A 108 19.87 8.38 -14.62
CA PHE A 108 21.28 8.40 -14.31
C PHE A 108 22.07 7.19 -14.85
N HIS A 109 21.38 6.06 -15.04
CA HIS A 109 22.03 4.78 -15.34
C HIS A 109 21.45 4.08 -16.58
N ASP A 110 20.43 4.65 -17.22
CA ASP A 110 19.71 4.08 -18.38
C ASP A 110 19.23 2.63 -18.13
N ALA A 111 18.81 2.33 -16.89
CA ALA A 111 18.36 1.01 -16.48
C ALA A 111 16.86 0.98 -16.18
N ASP A 112 16.19 -0.07 -16.66
CA ASP A 112 14.78 -0.33 -16.42
C ASP A 112 14.65 -1.44 -15.36
N LEU A 113 14.18 -1.10 -14.16
CA LEU A 113 14.20 -2.00 -13.00
C LEU A 113 12.83 -2.56 -12.59
N GLY A 114 11.75 -2.04 -13.16
CA GLY A 114 10.40 -2.37 -12.71
C GLY A 114 10.13 -1.81 -11.32
N SER A 115 9.92 -2.68 -10.32
CA SER A 115 9.74 -2.28 -8.93
C SER A 115 11.03 -2.42 -8.12
N TRP A 116 11.45 -1.34 -7.44
CA TRP A 116 12.58 -1.37 -6.53
C TRP A 116 12.38 -2.35 -5.35
N ALA A 117 11.14 -2.50 -4.87
CA ALA A 117 10.82 -3.37 -3.76
C ALA A 117 11.05 -4.86 -4.07
N THR A 118 10.85 -5.29 -5.31
CA THR A 118 10.99 -6.70 -5.73
C THR A 118 12.37 -7.04 -6.31
N LEU A 119 13.33 -6.11 -6.27
CA LEU A 119 14.67 -6.39 -6.75
C LEU A 119 15.36 -7.45 -5.89
N SER A 120 15.99 -8.43 -6.56
CA SER A 120 16.78 -9.45 -5.88
C SER A 120 17.89 -8.82 -5.04
N PRO A 121 18.10 -9.26 -3.79
CA PRO A 121 19.26 -8.85 -3.00
C PRO A 121 20.61 -9.16 -3.67
N GLU A 122 20.62 -10.16 -4.56
CA GLU A 122 21.80 -10.56 -5.32
C GLU A 122 22.16 -9.62 -6.46
N ARG A 123 21.25 -8.69 -6.82
CA ARG A 123 21.52 -7.63 -7.79
C ARG A 123 22.45 -6.58 -7.20
N THR A 124 23.72 -6.96 -7.13
CA THR A 124 24.80 -6.10 -6.63
C THR A 124 25.10 -4.91 -7.54
N ASP A 125 24.66 -4.94 -8.79
CA ASP A 125 24.73 -3.85 -9.75
C ASP A 125 24.03 -2.58 -9.23
N LEU A 126 22.93 -2.71 -8.48
CA LEU A 126 22.23 -1.56 -7.87
C LEU A 126 23.04 -0.81 -6.84
N ARG A 127 23.97 -1.48 -6.17
CA ARG A 127 24.89 -0.84 -5.21
C ARG A 127 25.92 0.07 -5.91
N THR A 128 26.10 -0.14 -7.21
CA THR A 128 26.94 0.74 -8.03
C THR A 128 26.18 2.01 -8.45
N PHE A 129 24.87 2.05 -8.28
CA PHE A 129 24.00 3.15 -8.70
C PHE A 129 23.75 4.16 -7.56
N SER A 130 24.80 4.62 -6.88
CA SER A 130 24.65 5.59 -5.79
C SER A 130 24.10 6.95 -6.25
N ASP A 131 24.21 7.27 -7.54
CA ASP A 131 23.79 8.57 -8.07
C ASP A 131 22.28 8.77 -8.00
N PHE A 132 21.48 7.72 -8.19
CA PHE A 132 20.01 7.86 -8.13
C PHE A 132 19.53 8.26 -6.73
N GLU A 133 20.27 7.90 -5.67
CA GLU A 133 19.94 8.28 -4.29
C GLU A 133 20.46 9.68 -3.94
N ASN A 134 21.72 9.97 -4.26
CA ASN A 134 22.49 11.04 -3.63
C ASN A 134 22.78 12.24 -4.54
N LYS A 135 22.58 12.11 -5.86
CA LYS A 135 22.88 13.20 -6.80
C LYS A 135 21.72 14.19 -6.86
N ASP A 136 22.01 15.50 -6.74
CA ASP A 136 21.06 16.55 -7.12
C ASP A 136 20.98 16.63 -8.66
N THR A 137 19.80 16.95 -9.17
CA THR A 137 19.55 17.09 -10.60
C THR A 137 19.85 18.51 -11.08
N THR A 138 20.48 18.62 -12.25
CA THR A 138 20.53 19.87 -13.01
C THR A 138 19.16 20.21 -13.59
N GLU A 139 18.96 21.41 -14.11
CA GLU A 139 17.71 21.83 -14.77
C GLU A 139 17.38 20.94 -15.97
N GLU A 140 18.39 20.56 -16.80
CA GLU A 140 18.22 19.66 -17.93
C GLU A 140 17.81 18.24 -17.47
N GLU A 141 18.46 17.73 -16.42
CA GLU A 141 18.11 16.43 -15.84
C GLU A 141 16.71 16.43 -15.23
N ARG A 142 16.26 17.53 -14.58
CA ARG A 142 14.88 17.65 -14.09
C ARG A 142 13.85 17.65 -15.23
N THR A 143 14.16 18.37 -16.31
CA THR A 143 13.31 18.33 -17.53
C THR A 143 13.19 16.91 -18.05
N ARG A 144 14.30 16.19 -18.15
CA ARG A 144 14.30 14.79 -18.59
C ARG A 144 13.58 13.86 -17.63
N LEU A 145 13.73 14.08 -16.31
CA LEU A 145 13.00 13.32 -15.28
C LEU A 145 11.48 13.50 -15.43
N LYS A 146 11.01 14.73 -15.64
CA LYS A 146 9.58 15.01 -15.88
C LYS A 146 9.06 14.30 -17.14
N GLU A 147 9.83 14.25 -18.23
CA GLU A 147 9.45 13.49 -19.43
C GLU A 147 9.33 11.98 -19.16
N LEU A 148 10.21 11.41 -18.33
CA LEU A 148 10.13 10.00 -17.93
C LEU A 148 8.88 9.75 -17.07
N MET A 149 8.64 10.59 -16.07
CA MET A 149 7.47 10.49 -15.20
C MET A 149 6.16 10.64 -15.99
N ASP A 150 6.11 11.60 -16.91
CA ASP A 150 4.96 11.84 -17.78
C ASP A 150 4.66 10.65 -18.70
N ARG A 151 5.68 10.06 -19.29
CA ARG A 151 5.57 8.83 -20.10
C ARG A 151 4.97 7.68 -19.28
N GLY A 152 5.41 7.47 -18.02
CA GLY A 152 4.87 6.43 -17.17
C GLY A 152 3.38 6.61 -16.89
N LEU A 153 2.89 7.85 -16.83
CA LEU A 153 1.45 8.13 -16.76
C LEU A 153 0.74 7.71 -18.05
N ASP A 154 1.30 8.01 -19.21
CA ASP A 154 0.72 7.60 -20.51
C ASP A 154 0.72 6.06 -20.67
N GLU A 155 1.58 5.34 -19.97
CA GLU A 155 1.60 3.88 -19.87
C GLU A 155 0.53 3.31 -18.91
N GLY A 156 -0.24 4.16 -18.24
CA GLY A 156 -1.34 3.78 -17.33
C GLY A 156 -1.02 3.89 -15.84
N GLY A 157 0.03 4.62 -15.46
CA GLY A 157 0.40 4.87 -14.07
C GLY A 157 -0.69 5.61 -13.29
N LEU A 158 -0.95 5.19 -12.05
CA LEU A 158 -2.01 5.70 -11.16
C LEU A 158 -1.58 6.95 -10.36
N GLY A 159 -0.81 7.83 -10.97
CA GLY A 159 -0.20 8.99 -10.34
C GLY A 159 1.30 8.80 -10.11
N PHE A 160 1.90 9.57 -9.22
CA PHE A 160 3.33 9.51 -8.92
C PHE A 160 3.61 8.94 -7.55
N GLY A 161 4.55 7.98 -7.47
CA GLY A 161 5.05 7.42 -6.23
C GLY A 161 6.41 8.03 -5.89
N LEU A 162 6.53 8.65 -4.71
CA LEU A 162 7.72 9.37 -4.30
C LEU A 162 8.26 8.87 -2.96
N GLY A 163 9.21 7.95 -3.01
CA GLY A 163 9.99 7.54 -1.84
C GLY A 163 11.10 8.52 -1.51
N ILE A 164 10.77 9.75 -1.09
CA ILE A 164 11.75 10.85 -0.93
C ILE A 164 12.83 10.52 0.11
N THR A 165 12.49 9.74 1.12
CA THR A 165 13.47 9.29 2.13
C THR A 165 14.61 8.47 1.52
N TYR A 166 14.35 7.76 0.40
CA TYR A 166 15.32 6.90 -0.29
C TYR A 166 16.13 7.65 -1.35
N THR A 167 15.80 8.91 -1.62
CA THR A 167 16.47 9.77 -2.58
C THR A 167 16.88 11.10 -1.91
N PRO A 168 17.79 11.07 -0.91
CA PRO A 168 18.17 12.27 -0.17
C PRO A 168 18.78 13.36 -1.05
N GLY A 169 19.36 13.02 -2.21
CA GLY A 169 19.86 13.95 -3.21
C GLY A 169 18.79 14.66 -4.02
N ALA A 170 17.53 14.18 -4.01
CA ALA A 170 16.44 14.87 -4.69
C ALA A 170 16.17 16.22 -4.03
N SER A 171 16.46 17.32 -4.76
CA SER A 171 16.28 18.66 -4.24
C SER A 171 14.82 19.03 -4.04
N ARG A 172 14.56 20.08 -3.26
CA ARG A 172 13.20 20.59 -3.09
C ARG A 172 12.61 21.14 -4.39
N SER A 173 13.46 21.66 -5.27
CA SER A 173 13.03 22.11 -6.59
C SER A 173 12.58 20.95 -7.47
N GLU A 174 13.34 19.83 -7.46
CA GLU A 174 12.92 18.60 -8.16
C GLU A 174 11.56 18.09 -7.68
N ILE A 175 11.38 18.02 -6.37
CA ILE A 175 10.09 17.57 -5.80
C ILE A 175 8.95 18.54 -6.13
N LEU A 176 9.17 19.86 -6.04
CA LEU A 176 8.16 20.85 -6.40
C LEU A 176 7.75 20.74 -7.86
N GLU A 177 8.71 20.58 -8.79
CA GLU A 177 8.41 20.41 -10.22
C GLU A 177 7.60 19.13 -10.51
N LEU A 178 7.74 18.07 -9.70
CA LEU A 178 6.88 16.88 -9.79
C LEU A 178 5.46 17.14 -9.26
N PHE A 179 5.29 18.00 -8.26
CA PHE A 179 3.96 18.45 -7.84
C PHE A 179 3.28 19.32 -8.91
N GLU A 180 4.04 20.20 -9.58
CA GLU A 180 3.55 20.98 -10.72
C GLU A 180 3.06 20.05 -11.84
N LEU A 181 3.88 19.07 -12.23
CA LEU A 181 3.52 18.09 -13.23
C LEU A 181 2.29 17.25 -12.83
N ALA A 182 2.20 16.82 -11.56
CA ALA A 182 1.03 16.09 -11.06
C ALA A 182 -0.25 16.92 -11.12
N SER A 183 -0.17 18.22 -10.79
CA SER A 183 -1.27 19.16 -10.91
C SER A 183 -1.69 19.39 -12.38
N GLU A 184 -0.73 19.60 -13.27
CA GLU A 184 -0.97 19.75 -14.72
C GLU A 184 -1.65 18.52 -15.33
N ARG A 185 -1.29 17.34 -14.83
CA ARG A 185 -1.81 16.07 -15.32
C ARG A 185 -3.01 15.56 -14.53
N ASP A 186 -3.45 16.29 -13.50
CA ASP A 186 -4.59 15.99 -12.64
C ASP A 186 -4.53 14.57 -12.04
N VAL A 187 -3.36 14.23 -11.48
CA VAL A 187 -3.08 12.93 -10.86
C VAL A 187 -2.57 13.08 -9.43
N PRO A 188 -2.80 12.09 -8.54
CA PRO A 188 -2.32 12.15 -7.17
C PRO A 188 -0.82 11.83 -7.07
N LEU A 189 -0.20 12.36 -5.99
CA LEU A 189 1.11 11.94 -5.52
C LEU A 189 0.94 11.10 -4.25
N PHE A 190 1.67 9.97 -4.18
CA PHE A 190 1.77 9.11 -2.99
C PHE A 190 3.17 9.26 -2.42
N ILE A 191 3.29 9.79 -1.20
CA ILE A 191 4.59 10.27 -0.70
C ILE A 191 4.99 9.59 0.60
N HIS A 192 6.12 8.86 0.55
CA HIS A 192 6.97 8.68 1.71
C HIS A 192 7.76 9.97 1.93
N THR A 193 7.48 10.63 3.03
CA THR A 193 8.06 11.94 3.32
C THR A 193 9.59 11.91 3.37
N ARG A 194 10.22 13.06 3.17
CA ARG A 194 11.66 13.23 3.37
C ARG A 194 12.07 12.79 4.77
N SER A 195 13.26 12.23 4.90
CA SER A 195 13.80 11.80 6.20
C SER A 195 13.72 12.92 7.24
N SER A 196 13.31 12.58 8.47
CA SER A 196 13.25 13.50 9.60
C SER A 196 14.60 14.16 9.95
N ASN A 197 15.70 13.57 9.48
CA ASN A 197 17.05 14.17 9.63
C ASN A 197 17.21 15.51 8.86
N SER A 198 16.34 15.77 7.88
CA SER A 198 16.39 16.95 6.99
C SER A 198 15.38 18.05 7.34
N GLY A 199 15.12 18.29 8.61
CA GLY A 199 14.19 19.34 9.06
C GLY A 199 13.14 18.89 10.08
N GLY A 200 13.29 17.67 10.59
CA GLY A 200 12.37 17.05 11.53
C GLY A 200 11.09 16.53 10.88
N THR A 201 10.37 15.68 11.61
CA THR A 201 9.12 15.05 11.16
C THR A 201 8.08 16.07 10.67
N LEU A 202 7.82 17.12 11.43
CA LEU A 202 6.84 18.16 11.03
C LEU A 202 7.26 18.89 9.76
N GLY A 203 8.54 19.21 9.61
CA GLY A 203 9.08 19.87 8.41
C GLY A 203 8.86 19.06 7.14
N ALA A 204 8.94 17.72 7.23
CA ALA A 204 8.71 16.83 6.11
C ALA A 204 7.24 16.83 5.63
N PHE A 205 6.28 16.81 6.57
CA PHE A 205 4.86 16.96 6.24
C PHE A 205 4.52 18.35 5.74
N GLN A 206 5.11 19.40 6.34
CA GLN A 206 4.94 20.79 5.90
C GLN A 206 5.45 21.00 4.47
N GLU A 207 6.56 20.36 4.05
CA GLU A 207 7.05 20.40 2.67
C GLU A 207 5.98 19.90 1.69
N GLY A 208 5.38 18.70 1.94
CA GLY A 208 4.32 18.15 1.09
C GLY A 208 3.07 19.03 1.06
N ILE A 209 2.60 19.49 2.23
CA ILE A 209 1.41 20.37 2.32
C ILE A 209 1.66 21.70 1.60
N ALA A 210 2.84 22.31 1.75
CA ALA A 210 3.18 23.58 1.10
C ALA A 210 3.23 23.42 -0.42
N ASN A 211 3.84 22.34 -0.92
CA ASN A 211 3.88 22.04 -2.35
C ASN A 211 2.46 21.82 -2.90
N ALA A 212 1.62 20.99 -2.24
CA ALA A 212 0.24 20.80 -2.65
C ALA A 212 -0.56 22.10 -2.66
N ALA A 213 -0.39 22.96 -1.64
CA ALA A 213 -1.05 24.27 -1.57
C ALA A 213 -0.59 25.24 -2.67
N ALA A 214 0.69 25.19 -3.05
CA ALA A 214 1.25 26.07 -4.08
C ALA A 214 0.85 25.65 -5.50
N THR A 215 0.70 24.34 -5.75
CA THR A 215 0.47 23.78 -7.09
C THR A 215 -0.95 23.36 -7.34
N GLY A 216 -1.74 23.12 -6.29
CA GLY A 216 -3.07 22.49 -6.39
C GLY A 216 -3.05 20.99 -6.58
N ALA A 217 -1.87 20.34 -6.49
CA ALA A 217 -1.74 18.91 -6.67
C ALA A 217 -2.44 18.10 -5.56
N SER A 218 -3.05 17.00 -5.94
CA SER A 218 -3.67 16.01 -5.05
C SER A 218 -2.60 15.17 -4.35
N LEU A 219 -2.65 15.06 -3.02
CA LEU A 219 -1.60 14.46 -2.20
C LEU A 219 -2.11 13.31 -1.33
N HIS A 220 -1.36 12.22 -1.26
CA HIS A 220 -1.54 11.15 -0.30
C HIS A 220 -0.28 10.91 0.51
N PHE A 221 -0.33 11.15 1.82
CA PHE A 221 0.75 10.76 2.72
C PHE A 221 0.61 9.30 3.11
N VAL A 222 1.59 8.48 2.78
CA VAL A 222 1.59 7.06 3.12
C VAL A 222 1.99 6.82 4.58
N HIS A 223 1.58 5.67 5.13
CA HIS A 223 1.94 5.13 6.46
C HIS A 223 2.16 6.19 7.55
N LEU A 224 1.13 7.02 7.82
CA LEU A 224 1.16 8.09 8.82
C LEU A 224 1.78 7.65 10.15
N ASN A 225 1.43 6.45 10.64
CA ASN A 225 1.95 5.90 11.89
C ASN A 225 3.47 5.70 11.87
N SER A 226 4.05 5.32 10.73
CA SER A 226 5.50 5.15 10.57
C SER A 226 6.23 6.49 10.48
N SER A 227 5.67 7.43 9.74
CA SER A 227 6.31 8.72 9.44
C SER A 227 6.16 9.74 10.55
N SER A 228 5.05 9.74 11.30
CA SER A 228 4.76 10.75 12.32
C SER A 228 5.04 10.32 13.75
N GLY A 229 4.96 9.01 14.06
CA GLY A 229 5.11 8.49 15.42
C GLY A 229 4.23 9.23 16.42
N GLU A 230 4.79 9.64 17.54
CA GLU A 230 4.08 10.38 18.60
C GLU A 230 3.58 11.78 18.18
N LEU A 231 4.03 12.30 17.04
CA LEU A 231 3.56 13.57 16.47
C LEU A 231 2.30 13.42 15.61
N ALA A 232 1.73 12.21 15.49
CA ALA A 232 0.55 11.93 14.69
C ALA A 232 -0.63 12.90 14.96
N PRO A 233 -0.98 13.26 16.21
CA PRO A 233 -2.04 14.23 16.45
C PRO A 233 -1.77 15.60 15.83
N THR A 234 -0.54 16.07 15.90
CA THR A 234 -0.14 17.36 15.31
C THR A 234 -0.15 17.29 13.78
N VAL A 235 0.37 16.21 13.21
CA VAL A 235 0.39 16.00 11.75
C VAL A 235 -1.03 15.90 11.20
N LEU A 236 -1.93 15.13 11.82
CA LEU A 236 -3.34 15.07 11.42
C LEU A 236 -4.04 16.42 11.54
N SER A 237 -3.73 17.23 12.55
CA SER A 237 -4.25 18.59 12.65
C SER A 237 -3.81 19.46 11.48
N LEU A 238 -2.56 19.35 11.02
CA LEU A 238 -2.06 20.05 9.84
C LEU A 238 -2.78 19.58 8.56
N ILE A 239 -2.93 18.26 8.36
CA ILE A 239 -3.62 17.68 7.22
C ILE A 239 -5.09 18.15 7.18
N ARG A 240 -5.81 18.06 8.30
CA ARG A 240 -7.20 18.52 8.40
C ARG A 240 -7.33 20.02 8.14
N GLY A 241 -6.44 20.82 8.72
CA GLY A 241 -6.42 22.26 8.47
C GLY A 241 -6.14 22.63 7.01
N ALA A 242 -5.38 21.83 6.27
CA ALA A 242 -5.17 21.98 4.85
C ALA A 242 -6.44 21.60 4.05
N ARG A 243 -7.08 20.47 4.38
CA ARG A 243 -8.36 20.03 3.78
C ARG A 243 -9.47 21.07 3.97
N ASP A 244 -9.59 21.65 5.17
CA ASP A 244 -10.58 22.71 5.46
C ASP A 244 -10.39 23.96 4.58
N ARG A 245 -9.23 24.09 3.96
CA ARG A 245 -8.88 25.15 3.00
C ARG A 245 -8.96 24.71 1.55
N GLY A 246 -9.50 23.51 1.29
CA GLY A 246 -9.74 22.98 -0.05
C GLY A 246 -8.53 22.28 -0.69
N ILE A 247 -7.48 21.96 0.07
CA ILE A 247 -6.35 21.19 -0.46
C ILE A 247 -6.71 19.71 -0.38
N ASP A 248 -6.63 18.97 -1.49
CA ASP A 248 -6.90 17.55 -1.54
C ASP A 248 -5.72 16.75 -0.97
N ILE A 249 -5.84 16.37 0.30
CA ILE A 249 -4.85 15.56 1.01
C ILE A 249 -5.54 14.38 1.69
N THR A 250 -5.01 13.18 1.50
CA THR A 250 -5.41 11.96 2.21
C THR A 250 -4.22 11.31 2.90
N THR A 251 -4.46 10.31 3.75
CA THR A 251 -3.41 9.55 4.42
C THR A 251 -3.91 8.18 4.83
N GLU A 252 -2.98 7.28 5.10
CA GLU A 252 -3.21 5.91 5.52
C GLU A 252 -2.31 5.50 6.69
N ALA A 253 -2.59 4.36 7.27
CA ALA A 253 -1.76 3.71 8.28
C ALA A 253 -1.96 2.18 8.25
N TYR A 254 -0.96 1.45 8.73
CA TYR A 254 -1.04 0.02 8.96
C TYR A 254 -1.08 -0.32 10.46
N PRO A 255 -1.71 -1.45 10.85
CA PRO A 255 -2.01 -1.76 12.26
C PRO A 255 -0.87 -2.48 13.00
N TYR A 256 0.40 -2.11 12.76
CA TYR A 256 1.56 -2.73 13.40
C TYR A 256 2.52 -1.68 13.98
N THR A 257 3.16 -2.03 15.09
CA THR A 257 4.07 -1.14 15.84
C THR A 257 5.51 -1.14 15.34
N ALA A 258 5.84 -2.03 14.40
CA ALA A 258 7.12 -2.02 13.70
C ALA A 258 6.95 -1.59 12.25
N GLY A 259 8.01 -1.13 11.63
CA GLY A 259 8.12 -0.89 10.20
C GLY A 259 9.16 -1.78 9.58
N SER A 260 9.25 -1.78 8.26
CA SER A 260 10.30 -2.51 7.55
C SER A 260 10.74 -1.73 6.33
N THR A 261 12.05 -1.75 6.07
CA THR A 261 12.65 -1.19 4.86
C THR A 261 13.97 -1.90 4.55
N ARG A 262 14.54 -1.63 3.38
CA ARG A 262 15.81 -2.25 2.99
C ARG A 262 16.96 -1.67 3.80
N ILE A 263 17.78 -2.56 4.40
CA ILE A 263 18.85 -2.18 5.32
C ILE A 263 19.99 -1.41 4.61
N GLU A 264 20.19 -1.66 3.32
CA GLU A 264 21.19 -0.99 2.49
C GLU A 264 20.76 0.41 2.03
N SER A 265 19.49 0.80 2.19
CA SER A 265 18.98 2.10 1.75
C SER A 265 19.55 3.29 2.53
N ALA A 266 19.45 4.49 1.96
CA ALA A 266 19.85 5.74 2.59
C ALA A 266 19.20 5.99 3.97
N SER A 267 18.08 5.35 4.28
CA SER A 267 17.39 5.43 5.59
C SER A 267 18.29 4.97 6.76
N TYR A 268 19.28 4.11 6.49
CA TYR A 268 20.20 3.59 7.49
C TYR A 268 21.61 4.19 7.44
N ASP A 269 21.89 5.20 6.61
CA ASP A 269 23.22 5.83 6.53
C ASP A 269 23.65 6.41 7.88
N SER A 270 22.74 7.06 8.60
CA SER A 270 22.99 7.63 9.93
C SER A 270 23.13 6.60 11.05
N TRP A 271 22.94 5.30 10.74
CA TRP A 271 23.07 4.20 11.72
C TRP A 271 24.49 3.69 11.81
N VAL A 272 25.33 3.93 10.81
CA VAL A 272 26.73 3.51 10.82
C VAL A 272 27.45 4.15 12.00
N GLY A 273 28.06 3.32 12.85
CA GLY A 273 28.80 3.75 14.04
C GLY A 273 27.97 3.98 15.30
N ARG A 274 26.70 3.55 15.33
CA ARG A 274 25.89 3.50 16.56
C ARG A 274 26.29 2.30 17.45
N ASP A 275 25.79 2.31 18.67
CA ASP A 275 26.00 1.24 19.65
C ASP A 275 25.08 0.03 19.44
N ASP A 276 25.46 -1.15 19.95
CA ASP A 276 24.67 -2.38 19.87
C ASP A 276 23.27 -2.24 20.46
N ALA A 277 23.08 -1.37 21.45
CA ALA A 277 21.75 -1.11 22.01
C ALA A 277 20.76 -0.53 20.98
N ASP A 278 21.23 0.30 20.05
CA ASP A 278 20.41 0.83 18.96
C ASP A 278 20.06 -0.28 17.96
N PHE A 279 21.03 -1.12 17.58
CA PHE A 279 20.83 -2.20 16.63
C PHE A 279 19.90 -3.29 17.14
N GLY A 280 19.80 -3.53 18.44
CA GLY A 280 18.86 -4.45 19.05
C GLY A 280 17.37 -4.17 18.74
N SER A 281 17.04 -2.95 18.29
CA SER A 281 15.70 -2.61 17.79
C SER A 281 15.40 -3.16 16.38
N LEU A 282 16.43 -3.66 15.69
CA LEU A 282 16.34 -4.22 14.34
C LEU A 282 16.27 -5.75 14.41
N LEU A 283 15.32 -6.32 13.68
CA LEU A 283 15.12 -7.76 13.53
C LEU A 283 15.36 -8.14 12.06
N TRP A 284 16.24 -9.11 11.84
CA TRP A 284 16.42 -9.73 10.52
C TRP A 284 15.43 -10.89 10.38
N PRO A 285 14.36 -10.75 9.58
CA PRO A 285 13.25 -11.71 9.62
C PRO A 285 13.65 -13.11 9.11
N ALA A 286 14.60 -13.21 8.17
CA ALA A 286 15.04 -14.50 7.63
C ALA A 286 15.67 -15.44 8.67
N THR A 287 16.21 -14.92 9.77
CA THR A 287 16.85 -15.72 10.82
C THR A 287 16.28 -15.50 12.22
N GLY A 288 15.41 -14.45 12.39
CA GLY A 288 14.95 -14.03 13.71
C GLY A 288 16.01 -13.31 14.56
N GLU A 289 17.18 -12.95 13.97
CA GLU A 289 18.29 -12.31 14.67
C GLU A 289 17.97 -10.84 15.01
N ARG A 290 18.13 -10.45 16.30
CA ARG A 290 18.24 -9.05 16.70
C ARG A 290 19.68 -8.59 16.43
N LEU A 291 19.83 -7.45 15.73
CA LEU A 291 21.12 -7.07 15.18
C LEU A 291 22.07 -6.52 16.26
N THR A 292 23.37 -6.67 15.98
CA THR A 292 24.51 -6.01 16.60
C THR A 292 25.18 -5.08 15.57
N ALA A 293 26.17 -4.29 15.98
CA ALA A 293 26.96 -3.49 15.04
C ALA A 293 27.63 -4.34 13.95
N GLU A 294 28.11 -5.55 14.32
CA GLU A 294 28.75 -6.49 13.39
C GLU A 294 27.72 -7.06 12.39
N SER A 295 26.59 -7.59 12.87
CA SER A 295 25.59 -8.17 11.98
C SER A 295 24.86 -7.09 11.15
N PHE A 296 24.68 -5.88 11.66
CA PHE A 296 24.19 -4.75 10.87
C PHE A 296 25.13 -4.46 9.68
N ALA A 297 26.45 -4.36 9.92
CA ALA A 297 27.41 -4.12 8.85
C ALA A 297 27.39 -5.25 7.80
N ARG A 298 27.30 -6.52 8.25
CA ARG A 298 27.19 -7.69 7.39
C ARG A 298 25.92 -7.63 6.52
N TYR A 299 24.75 -7.51 7.13
CA TYR A 299 23.47 -7.49 6.37
C TYR A 299 23.32 -6.24 5.50
N ARG A 300 23.87 -5.08 5.93
CA ARG A 300 23.92 -3.91 5.08
C ARG A 300 24.77 -4.15 3.81
N ALA A 301 25.83 -4.97 3.94
CA ALA A 301 26.63 -5.38 2.79
C ALA A 301 25.93 -6.44 1.91
N GLU A 302 25.11 -7.29 2.46
CA GLU A 302 24.32 -8.31 1.73
C GLU A 302 23.08 -7.71 1.07
N GLY A 303 22.41 -6.75 1.74
CA GLY A 303 21.13 -6.17 1.35
C GLY A 303 19.94 -7.03 1.75
N GLY A 304 18.77 -6.42 1.85
CA GLY A 304 17.52 -7.09 2.17
C GLY A 304 16.64 -6.30 3.15
N TRP A 305 15.52 -6.88 3.54
CA TRP A 305 14.54 -6.23 4.39
C TRP A 305 14.84 -6.45 5.86
N VAL A 306 14.75 -5.39 6.66
CA VAL A 306 14.92 -5.42 8.11
C VAL A 306 13.69 -4.82 8.79
N ILE A 307 13.24 -5.44 9.90
CA ILE A 307 12.11 -4.94 10.69
C ILE A 307 12.64 -4.06 11.81
N ARG A 308 12.09 -2.87 11.97
CA ARG A 308 12.41 -1.92 13.03
C ARG A 308 11.22 -1.70 13.95
N GLY A 309 11.32 -2.17 15.20
CA GLY A 309 10.34 -1.94 16.26
C GLY A 309 10.47 -0.58 16.93
N GLY A 310 9.60 -0.34 17.92
CA GLY A 310 9.72 0.79 18.85
C GLY A 310 8.61 1.83 18.82
N ARG A 311 7.54 1.62 18.03
CA ARG A 311 6.32 2.45 18.13
C ARG A 311 5.40 1.93 19.22
N ARG A 312 4.63 2.84 19.81
CA ARG A 312 3.70 2.49 20.88
C ARG A 312 2.36 2.04 20.32
N GLU A 313 1.81 0.98 20.91
CA GLU A 313 0.51 0.44 20.49
C GLU A 313 -0.63 1.45 20.69
N GLU A 314 -0.61 2.24 21.77
CA GLU A 314 -1.63 3.25 22.05
C GLU A 314 -1.66 4.33 20.96
N THR A 315 -0.49 4.76 20.48
CA THR A 315 -0.38 5.73 19.38
C THR A 315 -0.93 5.12 18.08
N ASN A 316 -0.61 3.85 17.81
CA ASN A 316 -1.08 3.15 16.62
C ASN A 316 -2.62 2.96 16.65
N ALA A 317 -3.17 2.51 17.79
CA ALA A 317 -4.61 2.37 18.00
C ALA A 317 -5.34 3.70 17.82
N TRP A 318 -4.78 4.79 18.36
CA TRP A 318 -5.35 6.13 18.19
C TRP A 318 -5.39 6.55 16.71
N ILE A 319 -4.33 6.28 15.94
CA ILE A 319 -4.26 6.60 14.50
C ILE A 319 -5.30 5.77 13.72
N VAL A 320 -5.37 4.47 13.97
CA VAL A 320 -6.32 3.56 13.33
C VAL A 320 -7.78 3.98 13.61
N ALA A 321 -8.07 4.51 14.80
CA ALA A 321 -9.40 5.02 15.15
C ALA A 321 -9.82 6.30 14.39
N GLN A 322 -8.88 7.04 13.78
CA GLN A 322 -9.22 8.30 13.11
C GLN A 322 -10.06 8.05 11.85
N PRO A 323 -11.23 8.71 11.67
CA PRO A 323 -12.18 8.37 10.60
C PRO A 323 -11.64 8.68 9.18
N ASP A 324 -10.68 9.56 9.09
CA ASP A 324 -10.08 10.06 7.85
C ASP A 324 -8.69 9.50 7.53
N VAL A 325 -8.26 8.47 8.25
CA VAL A 325 -7.07 7.69 7.99
C VAL A 325 -7.47 6.36 7.36
N MET A 326 -7.06 6.10 6.13
CA MET A 326 -7.28 4.83 5.44
C MET A 326 -6.44 3.71 6.06
N VAL A 327 -6.74 2.47 5.71
CA VAL A 327 -5.92 1.31 6.04
C VAL A 327 -5.22 0.84 4.78
N ALA A 328 -3.92 0.68 4.85
CA ALA A 328 -3.11 0.02 3.83
C ALA A 328 -2.05 -0.85 4.52
N SER A 329 -1.46 -1.80 3.82
CA SER A 329 -0.55 -2.76 4.46
C SER A 329 0.88 -2.25 4.57
N ASP A 330 1.38 -1.49 3.60
CA ASP A 330 2.82 -1.26 3.41
C ASP A 330 3.57 -2.62 3.33
N GLY A 331 2.87 -3.62 2.74
CA GLY A 331 3.29 -5.02 2.71
C GLY A 331 4.51 -5.23 1.83
N ILE A 332 5.59 -5.76 2.41
CA ILE A 332 6.82 -6.05 1.69
C ILE A 332 6.79 -7.44 1.05
N PRO A 333 7.58 -7.70 -0.01
CA PRO A 333 7.60 -8.98 -0.71
C PRO A 333 7.99 -10.16 0.18
N PHE A 334 7.27 -11.29 0.02
CA PHE A 334 7.64 -12.59 0.60
C PHE A 334 8.46 -13.45 -0.36
N LEU A 335 8.78 -12.95 -1.53
CA LEU A 335 9.53 -13.65 -2.58
C LEU A 335 10.87 -14.22 -2.08
N TYR A 336 11.50 -13.58 -1.10
CA TYR A 336 12.81 -13.94 -0.56
C TYR A 336 12.75 -14.55 0.85
N GLY A 337 11.59 -15.02 1.27
CA GLY A 337 11.37 -15.67 2.56
C GLY A 337 10.55 -14.83 3.54
N PRO A 338 10.61 -15.17 4.84
CA PRO A 338 9.82 -14.47 5.86
C PRO A 338 10.05 -12.97 5.85
N ALA A 339 8.95 -12.24 5.98
CA ALA A 339 8.94 -10.78 5.89
C ALA A 339 8.08 -10.20 7.04
N HIS A 340 7.83 -8.91 7.02
CA HIS A 340 7.00 -8.25 8.02
C HIS A 340 5.54 -8.74 7.95
N PRO A 341 4.86 -9.05 9.10
CA PRO A 341 3.50 -9.60 9.15
C PRO A 341 2.43 -8.70 8.51
N ARG A 342 2.72 -7.42 8.29
CA ARG A 342 1.78 -6.48 7.67
C ARG A 342 1.39 -6.87 6.23
N GLY A 343 2.24 -7.64 5.52
CA GLY A 343 1.94 -8.14 4.17
C GLY A 343 0.97 -9.32 4.13
N SER A 344 0.66 -9.94 5.29
CA SER A 344 -0.15 -11.16 5.38
C SER A 344 -1.33 -11.06 6.34
N GLY A 345 -1.46 -9.99 7.14
CA GLY A 345 -2.47 -9.93 8.21
C GLY A 345 -3.01 -8.54 8.53
N THR A 346 -2.72 -7.51 7.75
CA THR A 346 -3.14 -6.12 8.04
C THR A 346 -4.66 -6.00 8.16
N PHE A 347 -5.42 -6.56 7.23
CA PHE A 347 -6.86 -6.36 7.16
C PHE A 347 -7.59 -7.20 8.22
N SER A 348 -7.17 -8.43 8.41
CA SER A 348 -7.69 -9.29 9.48
C SER A 348 -7.35 -8.75 10.88
N ARG A 349 -6.17 -8.11 11.07
CA ARG A 349 -5.83 -7.44 12.33
C ARG A 349 -6.75 -6.26 12.63
N ILE A 350 -7.14 -5.48 11.62
CA ILE A 350 -8.13 -4.40 11.78
C ILE A 350 -9.46 -4.98 12.24
N LEU A 351 -9.92 -6.06 11.62
CA LEU A 351 -11.21 -6.69 11.94
C LEU A 351 -11.20 -7.38 13.32
N GLY A 352 -10.21 -8.22 13.57
CA GLY A 352 -10.11 -9.01 14.80
C GLY A 352 -9.65 -8.16 15.99
N HIS A 353 -8.41 -7.67 15.92
CA HIS A 353 -7.76 -7.02 17.04
C HIS A 353 -8.38 -5.65 17.37
N TYR A 354 -8.51 -4.74 16.39
CA TYR A 354 -8.97 -3.38 16.66
C TYR A 354 -10.49 -3.24 16.69
N SER A 355 -11.23 -3.96 15.84
CA SER A 355 -12.69 -3.83 15.79
C SER A 355 -13.36 -4.73 16.79
N ARG A 356 -13.15 -6.06 16.75
CA ARG A 356 -13.81 -7.01 17.64
C ARG A 356 -13.28 -6.95 19.06
N ASP A 357 -11.96 -7.14 19.27
CA ASP A 357 -11.38 -7.38 20.58
C ASP A 357 -11.19 -6.10 21.38
N GLN A 358 -10.59 -5.07 20.79
CA GLN A 358 -10.34 -3.78 21.48
C GLN A 358 -11.50 -2.78 21.34
N GLN A 359 -12.40 -2.99 20.38
CA GLN A 359 -13.50 -2.06 20.07
C GLN A 359 -13.03 -0.61 19.83
N THR A 360 -11.83 -0.46 19.30
CA THR A 360 -11.21 0.83 18.98
C THR A 360 -11.89 1.50 17.79
N ILE A 361 -12.42 0.69 16.86
CA ILE A 361 -13.12 1.13 15.65
C ILE A 361 -14.34 0.24 15.40
N GLY A 362 -15.44 0.83 14.96
CA GLY A 362 -16.64 0.07 14.56
C GLY A 362 -16.40 -0.70 13.25
N LEU A 363 -17.07 -1.87 13.12
CA LEU A 363 -16.90 -2.74 11.95
C LEU A 363 -17.19 -2.02 10.62
N MET A 364 -18.26 -1.24 10.54
CA MET A 364 -18.61 -0.49 9.32
C MET A 364 -17.52 0.55 8.97
N ASP A 365 -16.97 1.24 9.97
CA ASP A 365 -15.89 2.20 9.76
C ASP A 365 -14.58 1.50 9.34
N ALA A 366 -14.30 0.33 9.90
CA ALA A 366 -13.17 -0.51 9.49
C ALA A 366 -13.30 -0.89 8.01
N LEU A 367 -14.46 -1.43 7.61
CA LEU A 367 -14.74 -1.78 6.21
C LEU A 367 -14.61 -0.55 5.29
N LYS A 368 -15.16 0.60 5.69
CA LYS A 368 -15.08 1.84 4.91
C LYS A 368 -13.62 2.24 4.63
N LYS A 369 -12.73 2.11 5.62
CA LYS A 369 -11.30 2.46 5.52
C LYS A 369 -10.50 1.50 4.65
N MET A 370 -10.96 0.26 4.54
CA MET A 370 -10.29 -0.82 3.79
C MET A 370 -10.85 -0.99 2.38
N THR A 371 -11.96 -0.35 2.04
CA THR A 371 -12.68 -0.60 0.77
C THR A 371 -13.09 0.69 0.08
N LEU A 372 -14.08 1.42 0.62
CA LEU A 372 -14.68 2.59 -0.02
C LEU A 372 -13.70 3.77 -0.14
N LEU A 373 -13.00 4.14 0.94
CA LEU A 373 -12.09 5.28 0.92
C LEU A 373 -10.90 5.06 -0.04
N PRO A 374 -10.23 3.89 -0.07
CA PRO A 374 -9.24 3.58 -1.09
C PRO A 374 -9.77 3.65 -2.52
N ALA A 375 -10.99 3.12 -2.78
CA ALA A 375 -11.62 3.21 -4.08
C ALA A 375 -11.85 4.68 -4.48
N GLN A 376 -12.45 5.47 -3.61
CA GLN A 376 -12.73 6.90 -3.84
C GLN A 376 -11.48 7.72 -4.13
N ARG A 377 -10.33 7.36 -3.52
CA ARG A 377 -9.05 8.04 -3.79
C ARG A 377 -8.62 7.95 -5.24
N LEU A 378 -8.99 6.86 -5.94
CA LEU A 378 -8.56 6.57 -7.30
C LEU A 378 -9.65 6.77 -8.37
N GLU A 379 -10.92 6.96 -7.99
CA GLU A 379 -12.05 7.04 -8.92
C GLU A 379 -11.91 8.11 -10.01
N HIS A 380 -11.19 9.19 -9.72
CA HIS A 380 -10.97 10.27 -10.65
C HIS A 380 -10.07 9.85 -11.80
N ILE A 381 -8.98 9.14 -11.50
CA ILE A 381 -7.97 8.73 -12.47
C ILE A 381 -8.20 7.34 -13.05
N ALA A 382 -8.88 6.46 -12.31
CA ALA A 382 -9.20 5.08 -12.70
C ALA A 382 -10.72 4.84 -12.52
N PRO A 383 -11.55 5.13 -13.54
CA PRO A 383 -13.02 5.05 -13.44
C PRO A 383 -13.55 3.68 -13.01
N VAL A 384 -12.81 2.59 -13.27
CA VAL A 384 -13.15 1.24 -12.81
C VAL A 384 -13.28 1.17 -11.28
N MET A 385 -12.58 2.02 -10.54
CA MET A 385 -12.65 2.09 -9.08
C MET A 385 -14.03 2.55 -8.56
N ARG A 386 -14.85 3.18 -9.38
CA ARG A 386 -16.25 3.54 -9.04
C ARG A 386 -17.13 2.33 -8.79
N ASN A 387 -16.75 1.16 -9.30
CA ASN A 387 -17.47 -0.09 -9.12
C ASN A 387 -16.84 -1.01 -8.05
N LYS A 388 -15.72 -0.61 -7.45
CA LYS A 388 -15.01 -1.36 -6.40
C LYS A 388 -15.25 -0.77 -5.01
N GLY A 389 -15.03 -1.56 -3.97
CA GLY A 389 -15.20 -1.15 -2.57
C GLY A 389 -16.66 -0.94 -2.13
N ARG A 390 -17.63 -1.54 -2.84
CA ARG A 390 -19.08 -1.38 -2.65
C ARG A 390 -19.84 -2.68 -2.85
N ILE A 391 -20.96 -2.82 -2.14
CA ILE A 391 -21.94 -3.90 -2.37
C ILE A 391 -23.24 -3.26 -2.88
N ARG A 392 -23.30 -3.00 -4.17
CA ARG A 392 -24.50 -2.45 -4.84
C ARG A 392 -24.73 -3.09 -6.21
N LEU A 393 -25.93 -2.91 -6.76
CA LEU A 393 -26.23 -3.37 -8.12
C LEU A 393 -25.30 -2.69 -9.13
N GLY A 394 -24.70 -3.49 -10.01
CA GLY A 394 -23.75 -3.08 -11.02
C GLY A 394 -22.33 -2.89 -10.53
N ALA A 395 -22.04 -3.08 -9.23
CA ALA A 395 -20.67 -3.11 -8.73
C ALA A 395 -19.96 -4.40 -9.15
N ASP A 396 -18.63 -4.33 -9.20
CA ASP A 396 -17.79 -5.51 -9.42
C ASP A 396 -17.99 -6.51 -8.27
N ALA A 397 -18.03 -7.80 -8.60
CA ALA A 397 -18.11 -8.86 -7.61
C ALA A 397 -16.71 -9.18 -7.05
N ASP A 398 -16.05 -8.15 -6.52
CA ASP A 398 -14.88 -8.25 -5.67
C ASP A 398 -15.36 -8.23 -4.22
N ILE A 399 -15.38 -9.40 -3.61
CA ILE A 399 -16.11 -9.64 -2.36
C ILE A 399 -15.25 -10.44 -1.40
N THR A 400 -15.27 -10.06 -0.13
CA THR A 400 -14.70 -10.83 0.97
C THR A 400 -15.77 -11.22 1.96
N LEU A 401 -15.84 -12.53 2.28
CA LEU A 401 -16.68 -13.04 3.35
C LEU A 401 -15.80 -13.57 4.47
N PHE A 402 -16.06 -13.11 5.67
CA PHE A 402 -15.30 -13.49 6.85
C PHE A 402 -16.22 -13.83 8.04
N ASP A 403 -15.72 -14.67 8.92
CA ASP A 403 -16.36 -14.97 10.19
C ASP A 403 -15.97 -13.86 11.20
N PRO A 404 -16.92 -13.02 11.66
CA PRO A 404 -16.63 -11.92 12.56
C PRO A 404 -16.14 -12.35 13.93
N ASP A 405 -16.44 -13.58 14.35
CA ASP A 405 -16.08 -14.10 15.67
C ASP A 405 -14.63 -14.65 15.68
N THR A 406 -14.09 -15.06 14.53
CA THR A 406 -12.79 -15.73 14.46
C THR A 406 -11.74 -15.00 13.64
N VAL A 407 -12.11 -14.01 12.81
CA VAL A 407 -11.17 -13.29 11.95
C VAL A 407 -10.02 -12.65 12.77
N LEU A 408 -8.77 -12.99 12.37
CA LEU A 408 -7.57 -12.54 13.09
C LEU A 408 -6.31 -12.74 12.23
N ASP A 409 -5.33 -11.85 12.39
CA ASP A 409 -3.96 -12.05 11.91
C ASP A 409 -3.24 -13.12 12.77
N ARG A 410 -2.44 -13.97 12.12
CA ARG A 410 -1.71 -15.05 12.81
C ARG A 410 -0.21 -14.85 12.73
N SER A 411 0.26 -14.02 11.81
CA SER A 411 1.67 -13.72 11.62
C SER A 411 2.27 -12.92 12.76
N THR A 412 3.54 -13.18 13.04
CA THR A 412 4.37 -12.44 14.00
C THR A 412 5.55 -11.79 13.28
N TYR A 413 6.33 -10.97 13.98
CA TYR A 413 7.55 -10.38 13.39
C TYR A 413 8.64 -11.43 13.10
N GLU A 414 8.63 -12.53 13.84
CA GLU A 414 9.56 -13.66 13.66
C GLU A 414 9.07 -14.64 12.58
N GLN A 415 7.76 -14.69 12.33
CA GLN A 415 7.13 -15.56 11.33
C GLN A 415 6.00 -14.80 10.64
N GLY A 416 6.35 -14.00 9.62
CA GLY A 416 5.47 -13.07 8.96
C GLY A 416 4.61 -13.63 7.84
N ASP A 417 4.76 -14.91 7.50
CA ASP A 417 4.15 -15.59 6.35
C ASP A 417 3.02 -16.58 6.72
N ILE A 418 2.47 -16.45 7.92
CA ILE A 418 1.31 -17.24 8.35
C ILE A 418 0.03 -16.59 7.80
N PRO A 419 -0.83 -17.33 7.06
CA PRO A 419 -2.11 -16.81 6.60
C PRO A 419 -3.02 -16.37 7.75
N SER A 420 -3.86 -15.38 7.50
CA SER A 420 -4.92 -14.95 8.40
C SER A 420 -5.96 -16.05 8.63
N GLU A 421 -6.63 -16.01 9.77
CA GLU A 421 -7.75 -16.90 10.13
C GLU A 421 -9.08 -16.17 9.96
N GLY A 422 -10.17 -16.92 9.68
CA GLY A 422 -11.53 -16.37 9.62
C GLY A 422 -11.90 -15.71 8.29
N ILE A 423 -11.01 -15.57 7.33
CA ILE A 423 -11.37 -15.23 5.94
C ILE A 423 -11.85 -16.51 5.26
N VAL A 424 -13.13 -16.57 4.91
CA VAL A 424 -13.77 -17.83 4.44
C VAL A 424 -13.86 -17.86 2.92
N TYR A 425 -14.29 -16.78 2.28
CA TYR A 425 -14.39 -16.69 0.83
C TYR A 425 -13.83 -15.35 0.35
N VAL A 426 -13.10 -15.39 -0.76
CA VAL A 426 -12.69 -14.19 -1.50
C VAL A 426 -12.99 -14.40 -2.97
N LEU A 427 -13.73 -13.46 -3.55
CA LEU A 427 -14.05 -13.43 -4.97
C LEU A 427 -13.37 -12.20 -5.60
N VAL A 428 -12.74 -12.44 -6.75
CA VAL A 428 -12.18 -11.37 -7.61
C VAL A 428 -12.87 -11.49 -8.97
N SER A 429 -13.51 -10.42 -9.41
CA SER A 429 -14.34 -10.43 -10.63
C SER A 429 -15.35 -11.61 -10.64
N GLY A 430 -15.93 -11.91 -9.49
CA GLY A 430 -16.91 -13.01 -9.33
C GLY A 430 -16.32 -14.42 -9.32
N THR A 431 -15.01 -14.57 -9.38
CA THR A 431 -14.31 -15.86 -9.35
C THR A 431 -13.71 -16.09 -7.97
N PHE A 432 -13.96 -17.24 -7.37
CA PHE A 432 -13.36 -17.59 -6.08
C PHE A 432 -11.83 -17.74 -6.23
N VAL A 433 -11.08 -17.01 -5.42
CA VAL A 433 -9.63 -17.17 -5.21
C VAL A 433 -9.33 -17.75 -3.83
N VAL A 434 -10.26 -17.59 -2.87
CA VAL A 434 -10.27 -18.30 -1.59
C VAL A 434 -11.65 -18.92 -1.40
N ARG A 435 -11.69 -20.19 -0.99
CA ARG A 435 -12.95 -20.92 -0.73
C ARG A 435 -12.78 -21.80 0.51
N ASN A 436 -13.70 -21.66 1.46
CA ASN A 436 -13.67 -22.35 2.77
C ASN A 436 -12.34 -22.11 3.53
N GLY A 437 -11.77 -20.93 3.43
CA GLY A 437 -10.50 -20.58 4.06
C GLY A 437 -9.26 -21.09 3.32
N GLU A 438 -9.42 -21.77 2.18
CA GLU A 438 -8.32 -22.33 1.40
C GLU A 438 -8.11 -21.54 0.10
N PHE A 439 -6.86 -21.26 -0.22
CA PHE A 439 -6.45 -20.62 -1.47
C PHE A 439 -6.64 -21.59 -2.65
N ILE A 440 -7.18 -21.07 -3.77
CA ILE A 440 -7.40 -21.85 -4.99
C ILE A 440 -6.24 -21.60 -5.96
N GLU A 441 -5.41 -22.61 -6.15
CA GLU A 441 -4.28 -22.56 -7.07
C GLU A 441 -4.72 -22.53 -8.56
N GLY A 442 -3.96 -21.83 -9.39
CA GLY A 442 -4.15 -21.81 -10.84
C GLY A 442 -5.31 -20.96 -11.34
N VAL A 443 -5.86 -20.08 -10.50
CA VAL A 443 -6.97 -19.18 -10.85
C VAL A 443 -6.49 -17.73 -10.85
N PHE A 444 -6.60 -17.05 -11.99
CA PHE A 444 -6.01 -15.72 -12.21
C PHE A 444 -7.04 -14.70 -12.74
N PRO A 445 -8.06 -14.33 -11.95
CA PRO A 445 -9.10 -13.39 -12.35
C PRO A 445 -8.67 -11.93 -12.23
N GLY A 446 -7.52 -11.65 -11.62
CA GLY A 446 -7.00 -10.31 -11.41
C GLY A 446 -6.74 -9.56 -12.71
N ARG A 447 -7.02 -8.28 -12.69
CA ARG A 447 -6.86 -7.37 -13.85
C ARG A 447 -6.09 -6.14 -13.44
N ALA A 448 -5.40 -5.54 -14.41
CA ALA A 448 -4.72 -4.28 -14.23
C ALA A 448 -5.73 -3.15 -13.95
N ILE A 449 -5.46 -2.37 -12.90
CA ILE A 449 -6.10 -1.08 -12.64
C ILE A 449 -5.14 -0.03 -13.18
N LYS A 450 -5.59 0.72 -14.19
CA LYS A 450 -4.80 1.73 -14.90
C LYS A 450 -5.51 3.07 -14.87
N SER A 451 -4.74 4.14 -15.01
CA SER A 451 -5.34 5.45 -15.28
C SER A 451 -6.00 5.43 -16.67
N GLU A 452 -7.23 5.94 -16.73
CA GLU A 452 -7.93 6.20 -17.99
C GLU A 452 -8.02 7.72 -18.17
N ARG A 453 -7.25 8.27 -19.09
CA ARG A 453 -7.33 9.69 -19.39
C ARG A 453 -8.31 9.94 -20.49
N PRO A 454 -9.11 11.02 -20.43
CA PRO A 454 -9.77 11.52 -21.63
C PRO A 454 -8.69 11.94 -22.63
N ASN A 455 -8.79 11.38 -23.84
CA ASN A 455 -7.98 11.78 -24.99
C ASN A 455 -8.14 13.27 -25.29
#